data_7662c0ffb98f7354fe6dadb499ea0f58
#
_entry.id   7662c0ffb98f7354fe6dadb499ea0f58
#
_cell.length_a   1.000
_cell.length_b   1.000
_cell.length_c   1.000
_cell.angle_alpha   90.00
_cell.angle_beta   90.00
_cell.angle_gamma   90.00
#
_symmetry.space_group_name_H-M   'P 1'
#
loop_
_entity.id
_entity.type
_entity.pdbx_description
1 polymer ?
#
loop_
_entity_poly.entity_id
_entity_poly.type
_entity_poly.pdbx_seq_one_letter_code
_entity_poly.pdbx_strand_id
1 'polypeptide(L)'
;NMVLGYSGCPVCATRVRCSYMGLHSSMRTADSLKDEESYFLAEIKKLQLIVQEMESGKPMLILLDEVLKGTNTTDKKLGSVGLIRKSLNYPVRCFIATHDLSLGELENEHAGQVVNYCFESYIKDMELSFDYTIRRGIATNMNASFLTKKMGIVD
;
A
#
# COMPACT_ATOMS: atom_id res chain seq x y z
N ASN A 1 2.65 6.09 14.23
CA ASN A 1 3.02 5.58 15.57
C ASN A 1 4.53 5.28 15.70
N MET A 2 5.22 4.65 14.71
CA MET A 2 6.65 4.34 14.82
C MET A 2 7.51 5.60 14.97
N VAL A 3 7.32 6.62 14.12
CA VAL A 3 8.05 7.89 14.21
C VAL A 3 7.84 8.55 15.59
N LEU A 4 6.60 8.61 16.05
CA LEU A 4 6.28 9.13 17.38
C LEU A 4 6.99 8.33 18.49
N GLY A 5 6.95 6.99 18.40
CA GLY A 5 7.62 6.12 19.36
C GLY A 5 9.14 6.32 19.38
N TYR A 6 9.78 6.46 18.22
CA TYR A 6 11.23 6.74 18.13
C TYR A 6 11.61 8.12 18.68
N SER A 7 10.69 9.08 18.61
CA SER A 7 10.87 10.43 19.15
C SER A 7 10.52 10.53 20.66
N GLY A 8 10.13 9.43 21.30
CA GLY A 8 9.69 9.44 22.70
C GLY A 8 8.32 10.08 22.93
N CYS A 9 7.54 10.29 21.88
CA CYS A 9 6.21 10.88 21.95
C CYS A 9 5.13 9.84 22.26
N PRO A 10 3.96 10.26 22.78
CA PRO A 10 2.80 9.38 22.94
C PRO A 10 2.37 8.75 21.62
N VAL A 11 2.02 7.48 21.64
CA VAL A 11 1.55 6.72 20.48
C VAL A 11 0.07 6.37 20.64
N CYS A 12 -0.65 6.28 19.53
CA CYS A 12 -2.06 5.87 19.51
C CYS A 12 -2.18 4.34 19.65
N ALA A 13 -1.84 3.83 20.83
CA ALA A 13 -1.95 2.40 21.17
C ALA A 13 -1.83 2.21 22.69
N THR A 14 -2.46 1.16 23.22
CA THR A 14 -2.33 0.78 24.64
C THR A 14 -0.95 0.22 24.98
N ARG A 15 -0.29 -0.39 24.00
CA ARG A 15 1.09 -0.90 24.09
C ARG A 15 1.75 -0.88 22.71
N VAL A 16 2.99 -0.42 22.64
CA VAL A 16 3.83 -0.48 21.44
C VAL A 16 5.14 -1.18 21.76
N ARG A 17 5.52 -2.10 20.91
CA ARG A 17 6.86 -2.69 20.88
C ARG A 17 7.32 -2.70 19.43
N CYS A 18 8.37 -1.97 19.12
CA CYS A 18 8.95 -1.93 17.78
C CYS A 18 10.48 -2.03 17.86
N SER A 19 11.07 -2.69 16.88
CA SER A 19 12.52 -2.69 16.67
C SER A 19 12.92 -1.40 15.95
N TYR A 20 14.13 -0.92 16.20
CA TYR A 20 14.67 0.18 15.43
C TYR A 20 14.94 -0.27 13.99
N MET A 21 14.37 0.45 13.01
CA MET A 21 14.52 0.17 11.58
C MET A 21 14.33 1.44 10.77
N GLY A 22 14.90 1.48 9.55
CA GLY A 22 14.63 2.55 8.60
C GLY A 22 13.13 2.62 8.25
N LEU A 23 12.61 3.80 7.99
CA LEU A 23 11.23 4.00 7.57
C LEU A 23 11.20 4.72 6.24
N HIS A 24 10.65 4.08 5.23
CA HIS A 24 10.45 4.64 3.90
C HIS A 24 8.97 4.56 3.52
N SER A 25 8.48 5.60 2.86
CA SER A 25 7.10 5.61 2.40
C SER A 25 6.98 6.22 1.01
N SER A 26 6.10 5.66 0.19
CA SER A 26 5.59 6.29 -1.02
C SER A 26 4.07 6.31 -0.93
N MET A 27 3.56 7.45 -0.50
CA MET A 27 2.13 7.74 -0.39
C MET A 27 1.79 8.87 -1.35
N ARG A 28 0.50 9.13 -1.55
CA ARG A 28 0.05 10.27 -2.36
C ARG A 28 0.78 11.54 -1.94
N THR A 29 1.52 12.13 -2.86
CA THR A 29 1.99 13.51 -2.75
C THR A 29 0.99 14.39 -3.49
N ALA A 30 0.63 15.54 -2.91
CA ALA A 30 -0.12 16.56 -3.64
C ALA A 30 0.69 17.00 -4.86
N ASP A 31 0.00 17.24 -5.99
CA ASP A 31 0.63 17.74 -7.19
C ASP A 31 1.46 18.98 -6.90
N SER A 32 2.77 18.90 -7.09
CA SER A 32 3.63 20.06 -7.17
C SER A 32 3.65 20.54 -8.61
N LEU A 33 2.84 21.55 -8.92
CA LEU A 33 2.81 22.22 -10.23
C LEU A 33 4.12 22.96 -10.56
N LYS A 34 5.14 22.86 -9.71
CA LYS A 34 6.39 23.62 -9.84
C LYS A 34 7.53 22.88 -10.52
N ASP A 35 7.45 21.57 -10.65
CA ASP A 35 8.52 20.80 -11.27
C ASP A 35 8.06 20.27 -12.63
N GLU A 36 8.84 20.53 -13.68
CA GLU A 36 8.60 20.05 -15.06
C GLU A 36 8.67 18.52 -15.19
N GLU A 37 8.91 17.77 -14.10
CA GLU A 37 8.92 16.32 -14.10
C GLU A 37 7.51 15.76 -14.02
N SER A 38 7.24 14.76 -14.88
CA SER A 38 5.98 14.02 -14.78
C SER A 38 5.89 13.32 -13.41
N TYR A 39 4.70 13.33 -12.80
CA TYR A 39 4.38 12.62 -11.55
C TYR A 39 4.92 11.18 -11.53
N PHE A 40 4.80 10.47 -12.66
CA PHE A 40 5.29 9.11 -12.83
C PHE A 40 6.82 9.01 -12.67
N LEU A 41 7.60 9.94 -13.27
CA LEU A 41 9.06 9.91 -13.14
C LEU A 41 9.52 10.20 -11.70
N ALA A 42 8.85 11.11 -11.01
CA ALA A 42 9.12 11.38 -9.61
C ALA A 42 8.84 10.14 -8.72
N GLU A 43 7.74 9.43 -8.98
CA GLU A 43 7.41 8.17 -8.30
C GLU A 43 8.49 7.10 -8.56
N ILE A 44 8.93 6.91 -9.81
CA ILE A 44 10.00 5.97 -10.17
C ILE A 44 11.30 6.30 -9.44
N LYS A 45 11.72 7.55 -9.42
CA LYS A 45 12.92 7.99 -8.70
C LYS A 45 12.84 7.65 -7.20
N LYS A 46 11.67 7.88 -6.60
CA LYS A 46 11.44 7.56 -5.19
C LYS A 46 11.50 6.05 -4.93
N LEU A 47 10.89 5.24 -5.79
CA LEU A 47 10.99 3.79 -5.70
C LEU A 47 12.43 3.29 -5.90
N GLN A 48 13.19 3.92 -6.80
CA GLN A 48 14.61 3.62 -7.00
C GLN A 48 15.43 3.84 -5.72
N LEU A 49 15.21 4.96 -5.02
CA LEU A 49 15.86 5.22 -3.73
C LEU A 49 15.50 4.16 -2.68
N ILE A 50 14.22 3.77 -2.58
CA ILE A 50 13.78 2.70 -1.68
C ILE A 50 14.49 1.39 -2.01
N VAL A 51 14.62 1.05 -3.29
CA VAL A 51 15.31 -0.17 -3.75
C VAL A 51 16.80 -0.13 -3.38
N GLN A 52 17.48 0.99 -3.60
CA GLN A 52 18.88 1.16 -3.21
C GLN A 52 19.09 1.00 -1.70
N GLU A 53 18.18 1.56 -0.89
CA GLU A 53 18.23 1.37 0.56
C GLU A 53 17.96 -0.09 0.98
N MET A 54 17.03 -0.81 0.32
CA MET A 54 16.85 -2.25 0.56
C MET A 54 18.14 -3.05 0.31
N GLU A 55 18.86 -2.71 -0.76
CA GLU A 55 20.13 -3.36 -1.15
C GLU A 55 21.24 -3.13 -0.12
N SER A 56 21.13 -2.12 0.74
CA SER A 56 22.03 -1.94 1.87
C SER A 56 21.97 -3.05 2.93
N GLY A 57 20.92 -3.89 2.89
CA GLY A 57 20.70 -5.00 3.81
C GLY A 57 20.31 -4.58 5.23
N LYS A 58 20.03 -3.31 5.48
CA LYS A 58 19.56 -2.83 6.78
C LYS A 58 18.08 -3.12 6.97
N PRO A 59 17.65 -3.48 8.20
CA PRO A 59 16.23 -3.64 8.50
C PRO A 59 15.45 -2.37 8.23
N MET A 60 14.33 -2.48 7.48
CA MET A 60 13.47 -1.32 7.18
C MET A 60 12.00 -1.70 7.10
N LEU A 61 11.16 -0.70 7.33
CA LEU A 61 9.73 -0.71 7.07
C LEU A 61 9.44 0.15 5.84
N ILE A 62 8.75 -0.42 4.86
CA ILE A 62 8.35 0.24 3.63
C ILE A 62 6.82 0.32 3.62
N LEU A 63 6.29 1.52 3.41
CA LEU A 63 4.86 1.80 3.32
C LEU A 63 4.55 2.36 1.93
N LEU A 64 3.81 1.64 1.13
CA LEU A 64 3.44 2.02 -0.24
C LEU A 64 1.93 2.15 -0.36
N ASP A 65 1.47 3.22 -0.97
CA ASP A 65 0.05 3.45 -1.26
C ASP A 65 -0.14 3.57 -2.78
N GLU A 66 -0.59 2.45 -3.37
CA GLU A 66 -0.77 2.28 -4.82
C GLU A 66 0.46 2.63 -5.66
N VAL A 67 1.31 1.67 -5.89
CA VAL A 67 2.54 1.80 -6.66
C VAL A 67 2.25 1.99 -8.16
N LEU A 68 3.04 2.86 -8.81
CA LEU A 68 3.04 3.08 -10.26
C LEU A 68 1.68 3.55 -10.84
N LYS A 69 1.10 4.58 -10.22
CA LYS A 69 -0.22 5.12 -10.63
C LYS A 69 -0.23 5.77 -12.01
N GLY A 70 0.90 6.28 -12.46
CA GLY A 70 1.03 7.07 -13.69
C GLY A 70 1.20 6.27 -14.98
N THR A 71 1.03 4.93 -14.96
CA THR A 71 1.21 4.06 -16.14
C THR A 71 0.01 3.15 -16.40
N ASN A 72 0.07 2.40 -17.49
CA ASN A 72 -0.97 1.42 -17.85
C ASN A 72 -1.02 0.24 -16.86
N THR A 73 -2.13 -0.48 -16.86
CA THR A 73 -2.40 -1.57 -15.90
C THR A 73 -1.38 -2.71 -15.98
N THR A 74 -0.88 -3.01 -17.19
CA THR A 74 0.10 -4.09 -17.40
C THR A 74 1.44 -3.75 -16.77
N ASP A 75 1.97 -2.57 -17.06
CA ASP A 75 3.24 -2.10 -16.50
C ASP A 75 3.16 -1.91 -14.99
N LYS A 76 2.01 -1.38 -14.51
CA LYS A 76 1.73 -1.26 -13.08
C LYS A 76 1.81 -2.62 -12.38
N LYS A 77 1.15 -3.64 -12.93
CA LYS A 77 1.18 -5.01 -12.38
C LYS A 77 2.60 -5.57 -12.38
N LEU A 78 3.30 -5.52 -13.53
CA LEU A 78 4.66 -6.04 -13.65
C LEU A 78 5.63 -5.37 -12.67
N GLY A 79 5.59 -4.04 -12.58
CA GLY A 79 6.44 -3.28 -11.68
C GLY A 79 6.13 -3.56 -10.21
N SER A 80 4.85 -3.66 -9.83
CA SER A 80 4.43 -3.95 -8.46
C SER A 80 4.84 -5.36 -8.03
N VAL A 81 4.59 -6.37 -8.88
CA VAL A 81 5.02 -7.77 -8.64
C VAL A 81 6.55 -7.85 -8.53
N GLY A 82 7.27 -7.19 -9.43
CA GLY A 82 8.74 -7.14 -9.41
C GLY A 82 9.28 -6.54 -8.11
N LEU A 83 8.70 -5.43 -7.66
CA LEU A 83 9.10 -4.77 -6.40
C LEU A 83 8.81 -5.66 -5.18
N ILE A 84 7.65 -6.30 -5.12
CA ILE A 84 7.30 -7.24 -4.04
C ILE A 84 8.29 -8.39 -4.01
N ARG A 85 8.50 -9.10 -5.13
CA ARG A 85 9.46 -10.21 -5.20
C ARG A 85 10.87 -9.80 -4.84
N LYS A 86 11.30 -8.60 -5.27
CA LYS A 86 12.61 -8.07 -4.89
C LYS A 86 12.71 -7.85 -3.38
N SER A 87 11.66 -7.29 -2.76
CA SER A 87 11.65 -7.03 -1.31
C SER A 87 11.77 -8.30 -0.46
N LEU A 88 11.32 -9.45 -0.95
CA LEU A 88 11.41 -10.73 -0.23
C LEU A 88 12.85 -11.22 -0.01
N ASN A 89 13.82 -10.71 -0.78
CA ASN A 89 15.22 -11.08 -0.66
C ASN A 89 15.99 -10.26 0.39
N TYR A 90 15.34 -9.32 1.06
CA TYR A 90 15.98 -8.39 2.00
C TYR A 90 15.30 -8.40 3.37
N PRO A 91 15.97 -7.98 4.46
CA PRO A 91 15.39 -7.93 5.81
C PRO A 91 14.41 -6.75 5.97
N VAL A 92 13.43 -6.67 5.09
CA VAL A 92 12.43 -5.60 5.08
C VAL A 92 11.05 -6.09 5.50
N ARG A 93 10.22 -5.17 5.98
CA ARG A 93 8.77 -5.35 6.14
C ARG A 93 8.09 -4.36 5.20
N CYS A 94 7.28 -4.85 4.27
CA CYS A 94 6.62 -4.02 3.28
C CYS A 94 5.10 -4.11 3.45
N PHE A 95 4.43 -2.96 3.57
CA PHE A 95 2.98 -2.85 3.51
C PHE A 95 2.61 -2.12 2.22
N ILE A 96 1.76 -2.73 1.43
CA ILE A 96 1.30 -2.18 0.17
C ILE A 96 -0.21 -2.10 0.21
N ALA A 97 -0.76 -0.88 0.20
CA ALA A 97 -2.17 -0.66 -0.05
C ALA A 97 -2.40 -0.63 -1.56
N THR A 98 -3.34 -1.41 -2.04
CA THR A 98 -3.67 -1.49 -3.47
C THR A 98 -5.11 -1.94 -3.67
N HIS A 99 -5.70 -1.52 -4.78
CA HIS A 99 -6.97 -2.05 -5.27
C HIS A 99 -6.79 -3.10 -6.39
N ASP A 100 -5.55 -3.43 -6.76
CA ASP A 100 -5.24 -4.48 -7.73
C ASP A 100 -5.31 -5.86 -7.09
N LEU A 101 -6.45 -6.53 -7.24
CA LEU A 101 -6.70 -7.85 -6.67
C LEU A 101 -5.73 -8.92 -7.20
N SER A 102 -5.13 -8.70 -8.38
CA SER A 102 -4.19 -9.67 -8.96
C SER A 102 -2.90 -9.82 -8.16
N LEU A 103 -2.53 -8.81 -7.36
CA LEU A 103 -1.38 -8.90 -6.45
C LEU A 103 -1.64 -9.86 -5.28
N GLY A 104 -2.90 -10.13 -4.99
CA GLY A 104 -3.28 -11.09 -3.95
C GLY A 104 -2.83 -12.53 -4.21
N GLU A 105 -2.62 -12.90 -5.48
CA GLU A 105 -2.11 -14.22 -5.86
C GLU A 105 -0.70 -14.49 -5.33
N LEU A 106 0.07 -13.45 -5.05
CA LEU A 106 1.42 -13.57 -4.50
C LEU A 106 1.47 -14.24 -3.13
N GLU A 107 0.39 -14.25 -2.36
CA GLU A 107 0.31 -15.03 -1.11
C GLU A 107 0.43 -16.53 -1.36
N ASN A 108 -0.17 -17.04 -2.46
CA ASN A 108 -0.08 -18.44 -2.85
C ASN A 108 1.31 -18.80 -3.36
N GLU A 109 1.94 -17.90 -4.13
CA GLU A 109 3.29 -18.10 -4.68
C GLU A 109 4.37 -18.03 -3.60
N HIS A 110 4.18 -17.19 -2.58
CA HIS A 110 5.14 -16.89 -1.52
C HIS A 110 4.54 -17.12 -0.12
N ALA A 111 3.99 -18.33 0.09
CA ALA A 111 3.33 -18.70 1.33
C ALA A 111 4.22 -18.46 2.55
N GLY A 112 3.68 -17.78 3.57
CA GLY A 112 4.39 -17.42 4.80
C GLY A 112 5.28 -16.18 4.70
N GLN A 113 5.54 -15.65 3.50
CA GLN A 113 6.29 -14.40 3.30
C GLN A 113 5.36 -13.26 2.89
N VAL A 114 4.37 -13.53 2.05
CA VAL A 114 3.34 -12.58 1.63
C VAL A 114 2.03 -12.94 2.31
N VAL A 115 1.31 -11.92 2.76
CA VAL A 115 0.04 -12.07 3.49
C VAL A 115 -0.93 -10.99 3.03
N ASN A 116 -2.13 -11.39 2.65
CA ASN A 116 -3.20 -10.48 2.28
C ASN A 116 -4.04 -10.08 3.50
N TYR A 117 -4.33 -8.79 3.57
CA TYR A 117 -5.29 -8.21 4.49
C TYR A 117 -6.23 -7.27 3.74
N CYS A 118 -7.44 -7.13 4.22
CA CYS A 118 -8.42 -6.22 3.65
C CYS A 118 -9.21 -5.45 4.72
N PHE A 119 -9.77 -4.34 4.30
CA PHE A 119 -10.87 -3.66 4.97
C PHE A 119 -12.11 -3.87 4.11
N GLU A 120 -13.19 -4.32 4.71
CA GLU A 120 -14.45 -4.51 4.01
C GLU A 120 -15.39 -3.33 4.23
N SER A 121 -16.18 -3.06 3.21
CA SER A 121 -17.31 -2.15 3.29
C SER A 121 -18.60 -2.92 3.07
N TYR A 122 -19.67 -2.49 3.67
CA TYR A 122 -20.99 -3.11 3.58
C TYR A 122 -22.08 -2.05 3.40
N ILE A 123 -23.20 -2.49 2.83
CA ILE A 123 -24.34 -1.61 2.64
C ILE A 123 -25.27 -1.80 3.83
N LYS A 124 -25.52 -0.72 4.57
CA LYS A 124 -26.48 -0.65 5.66
C LYS A 124 -27.42 0.54 5.43
N ASP A 125 -28.71 0.30 5.50
CA ASP A 125 -29.75 1.32 5.31
C ASP A 125 -29.57 2.13 4.00
N MET A 126 -29.22 1.45 2.91
CA MET A 126 -28.90 2.07 1.61
C MET A 126 -27.70 3.03 1.64
N GLU A 127 -26.84 2.94 2.64
CA GLU A 127 -25.60 3.68 2.76
C GLU A 127 -24.38 2.77 2.85
N LEU A 128 -23.24 3.25 2.32
CA LEU A 128 -21.98 2.57 2.44
C LEU A 128 -21.43 2.77 3.86
N SER A 129 -21.14 1.68 4.54
CA SER A 129 -20.63 1.67 5.91
C SER A 129 -19.31 0.94 6.01
N PHE A 130 -18.47 1.37 6.94
CA PHE A 130 -17.14 0.81 7.19
C PHE A 130 -16.99 0.58 8.69
N ASP A 131 -16.45 -0.58 9.08
CA ASP A 131 -16.10 -0.86 10.47
C ASP A 131 -14.62 -0.63 10.80
N TYR A 132 -13.81 -0.29 9.79
CA TYR A 132 -12.37 -0.05 9.91
C TYR A 132 -11.59 -1.20 10.55
N THR A 133 -12.12 -2.41 10.44
CA THR A 133 -11.52 -3.61 11.01
C THR A 133 -10.71 -4.33 9.95
N ILE A 134 -9.42 -4.53 10.23
CA ILE A 134 -8.54 -5.29 9.34
C ILE A 134 -8.85 -6.80 9.44
N ARG A 135 -9.00 -7.46 8.29
CA ARG A 135 -9.29 -8.89 8.16
C ARG A 135 -8.25 -9.57 7.28
N ARG A 136 -8.04 -10.84 7.51
CA ARG A 136 -7.21 -11.69 6.64
C ARG A 136 -7.93 -11.95 5.33
N GLY A 137 -7.21 -11.86 4.21
CA GLY A 137 -7.71 -12.16 2.88
C GLY A 137 -7.83 -10.93 1.97
N ILE A 138 -8.52 -11.12 0.85
CA ILE A 138 -8.75 -10.10 -0.19
C ILE A 138 -10.19 -9.62 -0.06
N ALA A 139 -10.42 -8.31 -0.19
CA ALA A 139 -11.77 -7.74 -0.18
C ALA A 139 -12.59 -8.28 -1.37
N THR A 140 -13.79 -8.76 -1.08
CA THR A 140 -14.70 -9.32 -2.08
C THR A 140 -15.82 -8.36 -2.50
N ASN A 141 -16.07 -7.32 -1.69
CA ASN A 141 -17.18 -6.41 -1.87
C ASN A 141 -16.83 -5.28 -2.85
N MET A 142 -17.41 -5.32 -4.05
CA MET A 142 -17.30 -4.24 -5.05
C MET A 142 -18.48 -3.26 -4.89
N ASN A 143 -18.36 -2.30 -3.98
CA ASN A 143 -19.43 -1.34 -3.69
C ASN A 143 -19.45 -0.10 -4.61
N ALA A 144 -18.50 0.02 -5.54
CA ALA A 144 -18.47 1.12 -6.50
C ALA A 144 -19.72 1.12 -7.40
N SER A 145 -20.15 -0.05 -7.87
CA SER A 145 -21.37 -0.21 -8.69
C SER A 145 -22.64 0.23 -7.94
N PHE A 146 -22.72 -0.04 -6.64
CA PHE A 146 -23.83 0.42 -5.81
C PHE A 146 -23.86 1.95 -5.71
N LEU A 147 -22.70 2.58 -5.47
CA LEU A 147 -22.62 4.03 -5.37
C LEU A 147 -22.94 4.72 -6.70
N THR A 148 -22.44 4.22 -7.83
CA THR A 148 -22.73 4.80 -9.15
C THR A 148 -24.20 4.68 -9.51
N LYS A 149 -24.87 3.57 -9.16
CA LYS A 149 -26.33 3.44 -9.29
C LYS A 149 -27.07 4.38 -8.37
N LYS A 150 -26.72 4.43 -7.08
CA LYS A 150 -27.36 5.32 -6.10
C LYS A 150 -27.27 6.80 -6.50
N MET A 151 -26.15 7.19 -7.12
CA MET A 151 -25.92 8.56 -7.60
C MET A 151 -26.53 8.85 -8.98
N GLY A 152 -27.18 7.86 -9.61
CA GLY A 152 -27.77 8.03 -10.94
C GLY A 152 -26.75 8.25 -12.06
N ILE A 153 -25.52 7.76 -11.87
CA ILE A 153 -24.44 7.85 -12.87
C ILE A 153 -24.59 6.73 -13.90
N VAL A 154 -25.09 5.58 -13.46
CA VAL A 154 -25.42 4.42 -14.31
C VAL A 154 -26.79 3.87 -13.92
N ASP A 155 -27.48 3.21 -14.88
CA ASP A 155 -28.78 2.58 -14.70
C ASP A 155 -28.73 1.28 -13.88
#